data_8bc720b4439980dc97499212e1f2513e
#
_entry.id   8bc720b4439980dc97499212e1f2513e
#
_cell.length_a   1.000
_cell.length_b   1.000
_cell.length_c   1.000
_cell.angle_alpha   90.00
_cell.angle_beta   90.00
_cell.angle_gamma   90.00
#
_symmetry.space_group_name_H-M   'P 1'
#
loop_
_entity.id
_entity.type
_entity.pdbx_description
1 polymer ?
#
loop_
_entity_poly.entity_id
_entity_poly.type
_entity_poly.pdbx_seq_one_letter_code
_entity_poly.pdbx_strand_id
1 'polypeptide(L)'
;MQRASRLKRELALLSTEPPPGITCWQNQNQLDNLRAQILGGADTPYEKGIFNLEIVVPERYPFEPPKIRFLTPIYHPNIDSAGRICLDVLKLPPKGVWRPSLNISTLLSSIQLLMAEPNPDDPLMADISSEYKYNKQLFLRNARAWTQKHASPQPGACKPLEEKINQKETSTSGASNTQKRKGSSVGKEEKKSRLES
;
A
#
# COMPACT_ATOMS: atom_id res chain seq x y z
N MET A 1 -19.60 18.27 -7.69
CA MET A 1 -19.79 17.70 -6.34
C MET A 1 -19.54 16.19 -6.28
N GLN A 2 -20.05 15.39 -7.21
CA GLN A 2 -19.92 13.90 -7.15
C GLN A 2 -18.47 13.38 -7.17
N ARG A 3 -17.58 13.94 -8.01
CA ARG A 3 -16.17 13.53 -8.14
C ARG A 3 -15.43 13.63 -6.78
N ALA A 4 -15.50 14.79 -6.13
CA ALA A 4 -14.79 15.01 -4.87
C ALA A 4 -15.31 14.12 -3.73
N SER A 5 -16.63 13.94 -3.60
CA SER A 5 -17.22 13.03 -2.61
C SER A 5 -16.79 11.59 -2.84
N ARG A 6 -16.78 11.16 -4.10
CA ARG A 6 -16.33 9.81 -4.47
C ARG A 6 -14.86 9.60 -4.14
N LEU A 7 -13.98 10.53 -4.51
CA LEU A 7 -12.54 10.43 -4.22
C LEU A 7 -12.26 10.40 -2.72
N LYS A 8 -12.92 11.25 -1.94
CA LYS A 8 -12.79 11.24 -0.48
C LYS A 8 -13.17 9.88 0.11
N ARG A 9 -14.28 9.28 -0.38
CA ARG A 9 -14.71 7.95 0.06
C ARG A 9 -13.73 6.85 -0.33
N GLU A 10 -13.23 6.87 -1.57
CA GLU A 10 -12.24 5.88 -2.04
C GLU A 10 -10.93 5.98 -1.25
N LEU A 11 -10.45 7.20 -1.00
CA LEU A 11 -9.24 7.43 -0.19
C LEU A 11 -9.43 7.02 1.28
N ALA A 12 -10.61 7.26 1.85
CA ALA A 12 -10.93 6.78 3.19
C ALA A 12 -10.87 5.24 3.26
N LEU A 13 -11.46 4.54 2.28
CA LEU A 13 -11.40 3.08 2.19
C LEU A 13 -9.96 2.57 2.01
N LEU A 14 -9.18 3.20 1.11
CA LEU A 14 -7.76 2.85 0.92
C LEU A 14 -6.90 3.10 2.16
N SER A 15 -7.30 4.02 3.04
CA SER A 15 -6.62 4.28 4.31
C SER A 15 -7.00 3.28 5.41
N THR A 16 -8.25 2.82 5.45
CA THR A 16 -8.77 1.91 6.49
C THR A 16 -8.58 0.44 6.12
N GLU A 17 -8.76 0.12 4.86
CA GLU A 17 -8.72 -1.25 4.33
C GLU A 17 -7.92 -1.30 3.03
N PRO A 18 -6.60 -1.00 3.07
CA PRO A 18 -5.77 -1.05 1.86
C PRO A 18 -5.62 -2.50 1.38
N PRO A 19 -5.57 -2.74 0.05
CA PRO A 19 -5.18 -4.05 -0.46
C PRO A 19 -3.78 -4.44 0.02
N PRO A 20 -3.50 -5.73 0.22
CA PRO A 20 -2.21 -6.19 0.71
C PRO A 20 -1.03 -5.67 -0.13
N GLY A 21 -0.04 -5.06 0.54
CA GLY A 21 1.14 -4.51 -0.12
C GLY A 21 0.90 -3.23 -0.93
N ILE A 22 -0.25 -2.60 -0.80
CA ILE A 22 -0.59 -1.34 -1.49
C ILE A 22 -0.88 -0.25 -0.47
N THR A 23 -0.28 0.92 -0.69
CA THR A 23 -0.62 2.15 0.04
C THR A 23 -0.91 3.27 -0.94
N CYS A 24 -1.84 4.17 -0.61
CA CYS A 24 -2.20 5.30 -1.45
C CYS A 24 -2.54 6.53 -0.60
N TRP A 25 -2.04 7.70 -1.01
CA TRP A 25 -2.24 8.96 -0.28
C TRP A 25 -2.32 10.16 -1.23
N GLN A 26 -2.81 11.28 -0.74
CA GLN A 26 -2.85 12.53 -1.49
C GLN A 26 -1.47 13.16 -1.59
N ASN A 27 -1.09 13.61 -2.76
CA ASN A 27 0.12 14.38 -2.96
C ASN A 27 -0.16 15.86 -2.61
N GLN A 28 0.53 16.39 -1.58
CA GLN A 28 0.41 17.80 -1.16
C GLN A 28 -1.05 18.26 -0.92
N ASN A 29 -1.90 17.39 -0.36
CA ASN A 29 -3.32 17.65 -0.14
C ASN A 29 -4.16 17.91 -1.40
N GLN A 30 -3.65 17.58 -2.59
CA GLN A 30 -4.38 17.66 -3.84
C GLN A 30 -5.23 16.40 -4.02
N LEU A 31 -6.55 16.59 -4.13
CA LEU A 31 -7.49 15.47 -4.23
C LEU A 31 -7.40 14.72 -5.57
N ASP A 32 -6.90 15.37 -6.58
CA ASP A 32 -6.77 14.85 -7.96
C ASP A 32 -5.34 14.39 -8.32
N ASN A 33 -4.40 14.58 -7.43
CA ASN A 33 -3.04 14.09 -7.57
C ASN A 33 -2.68 13.19 -6.39
N LEU A 34 -2.59 11.90 -6.66
CA LEU A 34 -2.33 10.91 -5.63
C LEU A 34 -0.99 10.23 -5.88
N ARG A 35 -0.43 9.72 -4.81
CA ARG A 35 0.73 8.83 -4.81
C ARG A 35 0.31 7.46 -4.30
N ALA A 36 0.90 6.43 -4.87
CA ALA A 36 0.73 5.07 -4.36
C ALA A 36 2.07 4.36 -4.30
N GLN A 37 2.14 3.36 -3.45
CA GLN A 37 3.23 2.40 -3.40
C GLN A 37 2.66 0.99 -3.54
N ILE A 38 3.33 0.17 -4.36
CA ILE A 38 3.07 -1.26 -4.48
C ILE A 38 4.33 -1.99 -4.05
N LEU A 39 4.19 -2.91 -3.11
CA LEU A 39 5.26 -3.84 -2.75
C LEU A 39 5.31 -4.96 -3.79
N GLY A 40 6.49 -5.29 -4.26
CA GLY A 40 6.70 -6.43 -5.13
C GLY A 40 6.30 -7.74 -4.44
N GLY A 41 5.47 -8.54 -5.11
CA GLY A 41 4.95 -9.78 -4.58
C GLY A 41 6.03 -10.81 -4.30
N ALA A 42 5.81 -11.67 -3.29
CA ALA A 42 6.68 -12.81 -3.02
C ALA A 42 6.76 -13.72 -4.26
N ASP A 43 7.89 -14.38 -4.42
CA ASP A 43 8.19 -15.29 -5.54
C ASP A 43 8.18 -14.64 -6.94
N THR A 44 8.04 -13.30 -7.02
CA THR A 44 8.22 -12.54 -8.26
C THR A 44 9.64 -11.97 -8.37
N PRO A 45 10.09 -11.56 -9.56
CA PRO A 45 11.37 -10.85 -9.69
C PRO A 45 11.38 -9.47 -9.02
N TYR A 46 10.23 -9.00 -8.58
CA TYR A 46 10.01 -7.70 -7.94
C TYR A 46 9.95 -7.77 -6.42
N GLU A 47 10.09 -8.97 -5.85
CA GLU A 47 10.06 -9.20 -4.40
C GLU A 47 10.99 -8.26 -3.64
N LYS A 48 10.51 -7.72 -2.51
CA LYS A 48 11.18 -6.72 -1.65
C LYS A 48 11.38 -5.35 -2.31
N GLY A 49 10.95 -5.15 -3.56
CA GLY A 49 10.96 -3.85 -4.21
C GLY A 49 9.77 -2.99 -3.78
N ILE A 50 9.99 -1.67 -3.66
CA ILE A 50 8.96 -0.67 -3.42
C ILE A 50 8.80 0.15 -4.69
N PHE A 51 7.62 0.07 -5.30
CA PHE A 51 7.31 0.74 -6.56
C PHE A 51 6.37 1.91 -6.31
N ASN A 52 6.87 3.11 -6.56
CA ASN A 52 6.10 4.35 -6.43
C ASN A 52 5.35 4.64 -7.73
N LEU A 53 4.09 5.03 -7.59
CA LEU A 53 3.22 5.41 -8.70
C LEU A 53 2.65 6.81 -8.49
N GLU A 54 2.37 7.47 -9.60
CA GLU A 54 1.59 8.70 -9.66
C GLU A 54 0.22 8.41 -10.25
N ILE A 55 -0.81 8.99 -9.66
CA ILE A 55 -2.19 8.86 -10.09
C ILE A 55 -2.76 10.25 -10.28
N VAL A 56 -3.11 10.61 -11.52
CA VAL A 56 -3.77 11.86 -11.85
C VAL A 56 -5.23 11.57 -12.19
N VAL A 57 -6.15 12.10 -11.38
CA VAL A 57 -7.58 11.85 -11.52
C VAL A 57 -8.21 12.94 -12.40
N PRO A 58 -8.80 12.59 -13.56
CA PRO A 58 -9.38 13.56 -14.49
C PRO A 58 -10.63 14.23 -13.90
N GLU A 59 -11.00 15.38 -14.47
CA GLU A 59 -12.22 16.09 -14.05
C GLU A 59 -13.48 15.27 -14.24
N ARG A 60 -13.54 14.45 -15.28
CA ARG A 60 -14.70 13.61 -15.61
C ARG A 60 -14.69 12.25 -14.89
N TYR A 61 -13.80 12.07 -13.91
CA TYR A 61 -13.84 10.87 -13.07
C TYR A 61 -15.19 10.75 -12.34
N PRO A 62 -15.84 9.58 -12.31
CA PRO A 62 -15.38 8.24 -12.74
C PRO A 62 -15.74 7.86 -14.18
N PHE A 63 -16.24 8.75 -15.00
CA PHE A 63 -16.57 8.46 -16.41
C PHE A 63 -15.31 8.30 -17.28
N GLU A 64 -14.22 8.91 -16.88
CA GLU A 64 -12.89 8.71 -17.44
C GLU A 64 -11.98 8.03 -16.40
N PRO A 65 -11.11 7.08 -16.83
CA PRO A 65 -10.18 6.43 -15.92
C PRO A 65 -9.12 7.41 -15.41
N PRO A 66 -8.56 7.20 -14.20
CA PRO A 66 -7.38 7.92 -13.77
C PRO A 66 -6.17 7.54 -14.63
N LYS A 67 -5.27 8.51 -14.81
CA LYS A 67 -3.98 8.28 -15.46
C LYS A 67 -3.00 7.80 -14.38
N ILE A 68 -2.45 6.62 -14.57
CA ILE A 68 -1.52 6.00 -13.62
C ILE A 68 -0.22 5.70 -14.34
N ARG A 69 0.91 6.03 -13.70
CA ARG A 69 2.24 5.68 -14.19
C ARG A 69 3.18 5.32 -13.05
N PHE A 70 4.14 4.49 -13.34
CA PHE A 70 5.25 4.22 -12.43
C PHE A 70 6.20 5.42 -12.39
N LEU A 71 6.65 5.75 -11.18
CA LEU A 71 7.75 6.68 -10.93
C LEU A 71 9.05 5.92 -10.68
N THR A 72 8.94 4.75 -10.07
CA THR A 72 10.06 3.83 -9.90
C THR A 72 10.25 3.07 -11.21
N PRO A 73 11.44 3.08 -11.81
CA PRO A 73 11.73 2.29 -13.01
C PRO A 73 11.53 0.79 -12.74
N ILE A 74 10.87 0.10 -13.67
CA ILE A 74 10.59 -1.33 -13.58
C ILE A 74 10.94 -2.03 -14.91
N TYR A 75 11.50 -3.22 -14.85
CA TYR A 75 11.79 -4.06 -16.01
C TYR A 75 10.61 -4.99 -16.27
N HIS A 76 9.71 -4.62 -17.20
CA HIS A 76 8.43 -5.31 -17.37
C HIS A 76 7.92 -5.21 -18.81
N PRO A 77 7.35 -6.29 -19.41
CA PRO A 77 6.83 -6.26 -20.80
C PRO A 77 5.78 -5.17 -21.06
N ASN A 78 4.91 -4.92 -20.09
CA ASN A 78 3.75 -4.03 -20.26
C ASN A 78 3.94 -2.63 -19.65
N ILE A 79 5.14 -2.31 -19.17
CA ILE A 79 5.47 -1.01 -18.59
C ILE A 79 6.73 -0.48 -19.24
N ASP A 80 6.65 0.73 -19.78
CA ASP A 80 7.79 1.32 -20.50
C ASP A 80 8.71 2.14 -19.57
N SER A 81 9.79 2.64 -20.17
CA SER A 81 10.80 3.45 -19.47
C SER A 81 10.27 4.78 -18.90
N ALA A 82 9.14 5.29 -19.42
CA ALA A 82 8.46 6.48 -18.92
C ALA A 82 7.44 6.13 -17.81
N GLY A 83 7.30 4.84 -17.46
CA GLY A 83 6.37 4.34 -16.47
C GLY A 83 4.94 4.18 -16.97
N ARG A 84 4.68 4.31 -18.29
CA ARG A 84 3.36 4.10 -18.87
C ARG A 84 2.99 2.61 -18.80
N ILE A 85 1.71 2.33 -18.52
CA ILE A 85 1.20 0.98 -18.28
C ILE A 85 0.24 0.59 -19.40
N CYS A 86 0.49 -0.52 -20.08
CA CYS A 86 -0.48 -1.14 -20.97
C CYS A 86 -1.39 -2.08 -20.16
N LEU A 87 -2.58 -1.60 -19.83
CA LEU A 87 -3.58 -2.35 -19.09
C LEU A 87 -4.97 -1.89 -19.54
N ASP A 88 -5.85 -2.83 -19.82
CA ASP A 88 -7.18 -2.59 -20.39
C ASP A 88 -8.12 -1.84 -19.44
N VAL A 89 -8.06 -2.10 -18.13
CA VAL A 89 -8.85 -1.38 -17.12
C VAL A 89 -8.49 0.10 -17.00
N LEU A 90 -7.36 0.54 -17.58
CA LEU A 90 -6.96 1.95 -17.66
C LEU A 90 -7.43 2.65 -18.94
N LYS A 91 -8.14 1.94 -19.83
CA LYS A 91 -8.57 2.45 -21.13
C LYS A 91 -10.10 2.40 -21.24
N LEU A 92 -10.69 3.39 -21.91
CA LEU A 92 -12.12 3.39 -22.25
C LEU A 92 -12.45 2.38 -23.36
N PRO A 93 -13.67 1.82 -23.38
CA PRO A 93 -14.15 1.09 -24.53
C PRO A 93 -14.08 1.89 -25.84
N PRO A 94 -13.83 1.27 -27.01
CA PRO A 94 -13.67 -0.18 -27.24
C PRO A 94 -12.25 -0.70 -26.99
N LYS A 95 -11.27 0.18 -26.70
CA LYS A 95 -9.86 -0.21 -26.52
C LYS A 95 -9.56 -0.79 -25.13
N GLY A 96 -10.47 -0.64 -24.19
CA GLY A 96 -10.32 -1.10 -22.83
C GLY A 96 -11.67 -1.43 -22.20
N VAL A 97 -11.65 -1.68 -20.89
CA VAL A 97 -12.81 -2.14 -20.11
C VAL A 97 -13.15 -1.25 -18.91
N TRP A 98 -12.61 -0.01 -18.88
CA TRP A 98 -12.93 0.92 -17.81
C TRP A 98 -14.45 1.15 -17.69
N ARG A 99 -14.95 1.12 -16.46
CA ARG A 99 -16.35 1.43 -16.11
C ARG A 99 -16.38 2.30 -14.86
N PRO A 100 -17.39 3.18 -14.71
CA PRO A 100 -17.54 4.00 -13.51
C PRO A 100 -17.71 3.22 -12.20
N SER A 101 -17.99 1.93 -12.25
CA SER A 101 -18.05 1.03 -11.07
C SER A 101 -16.68 0.63 -10.53
N LEU A 102 -15.64 0.74 -11.36
CA LEU A 102 -14.26 0.50 -10.92
C LEU A 102 -13.77 1.69 -10.07
N ASN A 103 -12.82 1.44 -9.19
CA ASN A 103 -12.26 2.42 -8.28
C ASN A 103 -10.72 2.34 -8.25
N ILE A 104 -10.07 3.29 -7.57
CA ILE A 104 -8.60 3.36 -7.50
C ILE A 104 -8.00 2.10 -6.86
N SER A 105 -8.64 1.56 -5.83
CA SER A 105 -8.20 0.30 -5.19
C SER A 105 -8.16 -0.86 -6.18
N THR A 106 -9.23 -1.04 -6.95
CA THR A 106 -9.29 -2.09 -7.99
C THR A 106 -8.19 -1.91 -9.05
N LEU A 107 -7.94 -0.67 -9.49
CA LEU A 107 -6.87 -0.39 -10.45
C LEU A 107 -5.49 -0.73 -9.90
N LEU A 108 -5.20 -0.34 -8.66
CA LEU A 108 -3.91 -0.64 -8.03
C LEU A 108 -3.72 -2.15 -7.86
N SER A 109 -4.78 -2.89 -7.48
CA SER A 109 -4.74 -4.36 -7.41
C SER A 109 -4.53 -5.00 -8.79
N SER A 110 -5.17 -4.45 -9.84
CA SER A 110 -4.95 -4.93 -11.22
C SER A 110 -3.52 -4.67 -11.71
N ILE A 111 -2.91 -3.55 -11.33
CA ILE A 111 -1.51 -3.24 -11.63
C ILE A 111 -0.58 -4.20 -10.87
N GLN A 112 -0.86 -4.48 -9.60
CA GLN A 112 -0.09 -5.45 -8.81
C GLN A 112 -0.17 -6.86 -9.43
N LEU A 113 -1.34 -7.26 -9.90
CA LEU A 113 -1.51 -8.53 -10.62
C LEU A 113 -0.72 -8.54 -11.94
N LEU A 114 -0.78 -7.45 -12.72
CA LEU A 114 0.01 -7.32 -13.94
C LEU A 114 1.52 -7.43 -13.68
N MET A 115 2.00 -6.90 -12.56
CA MET A 115 3.42 -7.07 -12.17
C MET A 115 3.75 -8.55 -11.96
N ALA A 116 2.89 -9.31 -11.31
CA ALA A 116 3.10 -10.74 -11.07
C ALA A 116 2.92 -11.59 -12.33
N GLU A 117 1.94 -11.24 -13.16
CA GLU A 117 1.51 -11.96 -14.36
C GLU A 117 1.53 -11.03 -15.58
N PRO A 118 2.70 -10.80 -16.21
CA PRO A 118 2.79 -10.01 -17.42
C PRO A 118 1.94 -10.57 -18.58
N ASN A 119 1.34 -9.67 -19.35
CA ASN A 119 0.66 -10.03 -20.60
C ASN A 119 1.62 -9.86 -21.80
N PRO A 120 2.24 -10.94 -22.28
CA PRO A 120 3.21 -10.85 -23.36
C PRO A 120 2.59 -10.62 -24.74
N ASP A 121 1.26 -10.66 -24.89
CA ASP A 121 0.56 -10.51 -26.16
C ASP A 121 0.21 -9.05 -26.50
N ASP A 122 0.21 -8.14 -25.49
CA ASP A 122 0.06 -6.69 -25.68
C ASP A 122 1.22 -5.91 -25.00
N PRO A 123 2.47 -6.08 -25.46
CA PRO A 123 3.64 -5.49 -24.84
C PRO A 123 3.84 -4.02 -25.22
N LEU A 124 4.38 -3.22 -24.27
CA LEU A 124 5.01 -1.93 -24.57
C LEU A 124 6.50 -2.07 -24.87
N MET A 125 7.13 -3.14 -24.34
CA MET A 125 8.55 -3.42 -24.44
C MET A 125 8.76 -4.76 -25.13
N ALA A 126 8.90 -4.73 -26.45
CA ALA A 126 8.99 -5.94 -27.28
C ALA A 126 10.17 -6.85 -26.92
N ASP A 127 11.35 -6.27 -26.65
CA ASP A 127 12.54 -7.02 -26.26
C ASP A 127 12.34 -7.77 -24.94
N ILE A 128 11.79 -7.07 -23.94
CA ILE A 128 11.50 -7.65 -22.62
C ILE A 128 10.42 -8.73 -22.72
N SER A 129 9.41 -8.51 -23.60
CA SER A 129 8.40 -9.52 -23.87
C SER A 129 8.96 -10.76 -24.53
N SER A 130 9.90 -10.60 -25.45
CA SER A 130 10.61 -11.72 -26.08
C SER A 130 11.43 -12.50 -25.06
N GLU A 131 12.15 -11.84 -24.15
CA GLU A 131 12.83 -12.50 -23.05
C GLU A 131 11.84 -13.27 -22.15
N TYR A 132 10.71 -12.65 -21.81
CA TYR A 132 9.69 -13.27 -21.00
C TYR A 132 9.12 -14.54 -21.63
N LYS A 133 8.89 -14.53 -22.96
CA LYS A 133 8.34 -15.66 -23.71
C LYS A 133 9.37 -16.78 -23.95
N TYR A 134 10.57 -16.42 -24.36
CA TYR A 134 11.54 -17.38 -24.93
C TYR A 134 12.76 -17.63 -24.04
N ASN A 135 13.03 -16.75 -23.06
CA ASN A 135 14.16 -16.89 -22.13
C ASN A 135 13.78 -16.42 -20.72
N LYS A 136 12.87 -17.13 -20.11
CA LYS A 136 12.33 -16.77 -18.79
C LYS A 136 13.40 -16.56 -17.72
N GLN A 137 14.48 -17.36 -17.76
CA GLN A 137 15.57 -17.23 -16.79
C GLN A 137 16.33 -15.92 -16.94
N LEU A 138 16.58 -15.49 -18.18
CA LEU A 138 17.20 -14.19 -18.48
C LEU A 138 16.32 -13.04 -18.00
N PHE A 139 15.02 -13.09 -18.33
CA PHE A 139 14.06 -12.11 -17.87
C PHE A 139 14.06 -11.99 -16.33
N LEU A 140 13.94 -13.11 -15.62
CA LEU A 140 13.92 -13.11 -14.15
C LEU A 140 15.19 -12.52 -13.55
N ARG A 141 16.37 -12.86 -14.12
CA ARG A 141 17.64 -12.30 -13.69
C ARG A 141 17.69 -10.78 -13.89
N ASN A 142 17.34 -10.32 -15.08
CA ASN A 142 17.35 -8.90 -15.44
C ASN A 142 16.37 -8.11 -14.60
N ALA A 143 15.14 -8.60 -14.42
CA ALA A 143 14.11 -7.95 -13.61
C ALA A 143 14.50 -7.87 -12.13
N ARG A 144 15.12 -8.92 -11.55
CA ARG A 144 15.65 -8.90 -10.17
C ARG A 144 16.77 -7.86 -10.02
N ALA A 145 17.74 -7.86 -10.94
CA ALA A 145 18.84 -6.90 -10.91
C ALA A 145 18.31 -5.44 -11.01
N TRP A 146 17.29 -5.22 -11.87
CA TRP A 146 16.67 -3.92 -12.02
C TRP A 146 15.92 -3.49 -10.76
N THR A 147 15.18 -4.41 -10.14
CA THR A 147 14.47 -4.18 -8.88
C THR A 147 15.45 -3.81 -7.77
N GLN A 148 16.54 -4.54 -7.62
CA GLN A 148 17.59 -4.24 -6.64
C GLN A 148 18.19 -2.85 -6.86
N LYS A 149 18.38 -2.44 -8.11
CA LYS A 149 18.99 -1.15 -8.46
C LYS A 149 18.05 0.03 -8.23
N HIS A 150 16.75 -0.12 -8.54
CA HIS A 150 15.83 1.02 -8.66
C HIS A 150 14.69 1.02 -7.64
N ALA A 151 14.35 -0.13 -7.07
CA ALA A 151 13.20 -0.30 -6.18
C ALA A 151 13.59 -0.74 -4.76
N SER A 152 14.89 -0.80 -4.44
CA SER A 152 15.32 -1.13 -3.06
C SER A 152 14.82 -0.08 -2.07
N PRO A 153 14.40 -0.50 -0.86
CA PRO A 153 14.06 0.41 0.22
C PRO A 153 15.23 1.35 0.50
N GLN A 154 15.07 2.64 0.26
CA GLN A 154 16.08 3.64 0.62
C GLN A 154 16.05 3.82 2.14
N PRO A 155 17.21 3.79 2.86
CA PRO A 155 17.26 4.15 4.26
C PRO A 155 16.82 5.60 4.40
N GLY A 156 15.60 5.85 4.89
CA GLY A 156 15.01 7.18 5.05
C GLY A 156 13.75 7.47 4.21
N ALA A 157 13.36 6.63 3.27
CA ALA A 157 12.14 6.83 2.47
C ALA A 157 10.88 6.15 3.04
N CYS A 158 10.98 5.50 4.19
CA CYS A 158 9.85 4.90 4.89
C CYS A 158 9.11 5.92 5.76
N LYS A 159 8.11 6.57 5.21
CA LYS A 159 6.94 7.08 5.93
C LYS A 159 5.73 6.71 5.08
N PRO A 160 4.72 5.97 5.57
CA PRO A 160 4.10 5.93 6.88
C PRO A 160 3.59 4.54 7.36
N LEU A 161 4.35 3.47 7.33
CA LEU A 161 3.86 2.17 7.84
C LEU A 161 4.16 1.90 9.34
N GLU A 162 5.04 2.70 9.99
CA GLU A 162 5.45 2.42 11.38
C GLU A 162 4.78 3.31 12.45
N GLU A 163 4.09 4.38 12.11
CA GLU A 163 3.49 5.26 13.14
C GLU A 163 2.17 4.77 13.75
N LYS A 164 1.57 3.68 13.24
CA LYS A 164 0.29 3.19 13.78
C LYS A 164 0.39 2.08 14.84
N ILE A 165 1.57 1.54 15.12
CA ILE A 165 1.74 0.44 16.10
C ILE A 165 2.18 0.96 17.48
N ASN A 166 2.82 2.12 17.59
CA ASN A 166 3.38 2.63 18.85
C ASN A 166 2.53 3.65 19.63
N GLN A 167 1.28 3.91 19.25
CA GLN A 167 0.41 4.81 20.03
C GLN A 167 -0.61 4.12 20.92
N LYS A 168 -0.55 2.79 21.12
CA LYS A 168 -1.50 2.06 21.95
C LYS A 168 -0.95 1.50 23.28
N GLU A 169 0.32 1.75 23.61
CA GLU A 169 0.93 1.21 24.84
C GLU A 169 1.56 2.21 25.80
N THR A 170 1.26 3.50 25.72
CA THR A 170 1.76 4.47 26.72
C THR A 170 0.66 5.36 27.27
N SER A 171 -0.33 4.76 27.93
CA SER A 171 -1.21 5.52 28.82
C SER A 171 -1.80 4.62 29.94
N THR A 172 -0.92 4.04 30.76
CA THR A 172 -1.25 3.60 32.12
C THR A 172 0.05 3.37 32.88
N SER A 173 0.58 4.43 33.50
CA SER A 173 1.26 4.37 34.80
C SER A 173 1.83 5.75 35.15
N GLY A 174 1.37 6.29 36.27
CA GLY A 174 2.12 7.34 36.94
C GLY A 174 1.29 8.47 37.54
N ALA A 175 0.66 8.21 38.69
CA ALA A 175 0.46 9.23 39.68
C ALA A 175 0.41 8.59 41.06
N SER A 176 1.55 8.37 41.69
CA SER A 176 1.65 8.18 43.11
C SER A 176 2.05 9.51 43.71
N ASN A 177 1.16 10.09 44.52
CA ASN A 177 1.51 11.24 45.34
C ASN A 177 1.52 10.80 46.79
N THR A 178 2.67 10.96 47.39
CA THR A 178 3.06 10.77 48.77
C THR A 178 2.36 11.74 49.67
N GLN A 179 1.67 11.31 50.71
CA GLN A 179 1.54 12.08 51.95
C GLN A 179 1.57 11.19 53.18
N LYS A 180 2.64 11.40 53.98
CA LYS A 180 2.81 10.93 55.34
C LYS A 180 1.70 11.48 56.24
N ARG A 181 1.15 10.67 57.17
CA ARG A 181 0.89 11.07 58.52
C ARG A 181 0.87 9.86 59.46
N LYS A 182 1.53 10.08 60.63
CA LYS A 182 1.76 9.27 61.81
C LYS A 182 0.46 8.91 62.57
N GLY A 183 0.53 7.81 63.31
CA GLY A 183 -0.08 7.78 64.61
C GLY A 183 -0.78 6.50 64.99
N SER A 184 -0.12 5.71 65.87
CA SER A 184 -0.56 5.19 67.14
C SER A 184 -1.63 4.12 67.22
N SER A 185 -1.22 2.88 67.46
CA SER A 185 -1.31 2.11 68.70
C SER A 185 -2.67 1.46 69.06
N VAL A 186 -2.50 0.19 69.48
CA VAL A 186 -3.21 -0.57 70.54
C VAL A 186 -4.45 -1.39 70.19
N GLY A 187 -4.30 -2.67 70.41
CA GLY A 187 -5.16 -3.53 71.21
C GLY A 187 -5.80 -4.68 70.46
N LYS A 188 -5.24 -5.86 70.70
CA LYS A 188 -5.82 -7.02 71.44
C LYS A 188 -7.24 -7.46 71.04
N GLU A 189 -7.33 -8.66 70.76
CA GLU A 189 -7.69 -9.93 71.33
C GLU A 189 -8.67 -10.69 70.44
N GLU A 190 -8.27 -11.91 70.15
CA GLU A 190 -8.79 -13.25 70.55
C GLU A 190 -10.24 -13.55 70.19
N LYS A 191 -10.40 -14.60 69.55
CA LYS A 191 -11.07 -15.90 69.83
C LYS A 191 -11.83 -16.41 68.63
N LYS A 192 -11.38 -17.55 68.17
CA LYS A 192 -11.87 -18.93 68.43
C LYS A 192 -13.19 -19.32 67.73
N SER A 193 -13.00 -20.31 66.92
CA SER A 193 -13.72 -21.59 66.89
C SER A 193 -14.86 -21.75 65.86
N ARG A 194 -14.66 -22.81 65.17
CA ARG A 194 -15.46 -24.06 65.04
C ARG A 194 -16.61 -23.96 64.03
N LEU A 195 -16.64 -24.85 63.23
CA LEU A 195 -16.99 -26.24 62.96
C LEU A 195 -18.20 -26.33 62.00
N GLU A 196 -18.01 -27.23 61.07
CA GLU A 196 -18.99 -28.24 60.59
C GLU A 196 -20.27 -27.70 59.92
N SER A 197 -20.53 -28.03 58.72
CA SER A 197 -20.91 -29.32 58.11
C SER A 197 -20.80 -29.18 56.60
#